data_0858bfa1b9732e8ccf5fab260a42e31c
#
_entry.id   0858bfa1b9732e8ccf5fab260a42e31c
#
_cell.length_a   1.000
_cell.length_b   1.000
_cell.length_c   1.000
_cell.angle_alpha   90.00
_cell.angle_beta   90.00
_cell.angle_gamma   90.00
#
_symmetry.space_group_name_H-M   'P 1'
#
loop_
_entity.id
_entity.type
_entity.pdbx_description
1 polymer ?
#
loop_
_entity_poly.entity_id
_entity_poly.type
_entity_poly.pdbx_seq_one_letter_code
_entity_poly.pdbx_strand_id
1 'polypeptide(L)'
;GGALAFDELLDASNALIAHADAGSDALAWLFYTSGTTGKPKGATWSHRTIRAVIMNYLADVHNISRGEGVLHAAPLSHGSGIVAMPAIARGAQNVILHGASFDPQEMFRSIEELKIGHIAFLAPTQIVKATEEFVPGSYDLSSLRSICYGGAPIYIEHLRKAHTVFGPVFSQIYGQGEAPITITGLRPEEHVRFIESGDPRVGSAGSIRTDGEMRIVGPDDKEAPTGETGEVVARGDVVMLGYWHNPEATA
;
A
#
# COMPACT_ATOMS: atom_id res chain seq x y z
N GLY A 1 4.58 -20.37 -28.18
CA GLY A 1 4.33 -18.94 -28.26
C GLY A 1 5.58 -18.21 -27.86
N GLY A 2 6.19 -17.46 -28.79
CA GLY A 2 7.36 -16.63 -28.46
C GLY A 2 6.95 -15.42 -27.63
N ALA A 3 7.77 -15.01 -26.66
CA ALA A 3 7.62 -13.72 -26.01
C ALA A 3 7.95 -12.62 -27.02
N LEU A 4 7.12 -11.60 -27.07
CA LEU A 4 7.39 -10.38 -27.84
C LEU A 4 8.15 -9.39 -26.96
N ALA A 5 9.12 -8.68 -27.53
CA ALA A 5 9.77 -7.58 -26.83
C ALA A 5 8.79 -6.41 -26.65
N PHE A 6 8.88 -5.73 -25.52
CA PHE A 6 7.98 -4.61 -25.21
C PHE A 6 8.05 -3.49 -26.26
N ASP A 7 9.24 -3.15 -26.73
CA ASP A 7 9.43 -2.13 -27.77
C ASP A 7 8.82 -2.55 -29.12
N GLU A 8 8.92 -3.84 -29.48
CA GLU A 8 8.25 -4.38 -30.68
C GLU A 8 6.71 -4.28 -30.58
N LEU A 9 6.16 -4.45 -29.37
CA LEU A 9 4.72 -4.25 -29.12
C LEU A 9 4.31 -2.78 -29.25
N LEU A 10 5.12 -1.86 -28.76
CA LEU A 10 4.86 -0.41 -28.88
C LEU A 10 4.91 0.03 -30.35
N ASP A 11 5.89 -0.41 -31.10
CA ASP A 11 6.06 -0.06 -32.53
C ASP A 11 4.97 -0.66 -33.43
N ALA A 12 4.48 -1.86 -33.06
CA ALA A 12 3.44 -2.56 -33.79
C ALA A 12 2.01 -2.13 -33.41
N SER A 13 1.84 -1.38 -32.33
CA SER A 13 0.52 -1.02 -31.82
C SER A 13 -0.06 0.19 -32.56
N ASN A 14 -1.23 0.03 -33.15
CA ASN A 14 -2.08 1.17 -33.49
C ASN A 14 -2.66 1.77 -32.21
N ALA A 15 -2.78 3.10 -32.17
CA ALA A 15 -3.38 3.79 -31.04
C ALA A 15 -4.76 3.19 -30.70
N LEU A 16 -4.98 2.90 -29.42
CA LEU A 16 -6.27 2.39 -28.95
C LEU A 16 -7.32 3.49 -29.16
N ILE A 17 -8.31 3.22 -30.00
CA ILE A 17 -9.32 4.23 -30.38
C ILE A 17 -10.52 4.19 -29.42
N ALA A 18 -10.74 3.09 -28.69
CA ALA A 18 -11.84 2.93 -27.76
C ALA A 18 -11.43 2.11 -26.53
N HIS A 19 -11.96 2.49 -25.37
CA HIS A 19 -11.84 1.67 -24.15
C HIS A 19 -12.81 0.51 -24.21
N ALA A 20 -12.39 -0.66 -23.69
CA ALA A 20 -13.32 -1.76 -23.46
C ALA A 20 -14.33 -1.37 -22.38
N ASP A 21 -15.61 -1.60 -22.62
CA ASP A 21 -16.64 -1.44 -21.62
C ASP A 21 -16.63 -2.66 -20.69
N ALA A 22 -15.95 -2.52 -19.53
CA ALA A 22 -15.85 -3.56 -18.53
C ALA A 22 -16.77 -3.24 -17.36
N GLY A 23 -17.68 -4.15 -17.03
CA GLY A 23 -18.53 -4.04 -15.85
C GLY A 23 -17.71 -4.01 -14.55
N SER A 24 -18.31 -3.49 -13.48
CA SER A 24 -17.64 -3.35 -12.18
C SER A 24 -17.12 -4.67 -11.59
N ASP A 25 -17.76 -5.77 -11.91
CA ASP A 25 -17.40 -7.12 -11.43
C ASP A 25 -16.47 -7.89 -12.40
N ALA A 26 -16.13 -7.28 -13.54
CA ALA A 26 -15.14 -7.87 -14.44
C ALA A 26 -13.77 -7.95 -13.78
N LEU A 27 -13.03 -9.02 -14.11
CA LEU A 27 -11.64 -9.19 -13.69
C LEU A 27 -10.79 -8.02 -14.19
N ALA A 28 -10.05 -7.39 -13.26
CA ALA A 28 -9.15 -6.29 -13.56
C ALA A 28 -7.70 -6.60 -13.26
N TRP A 29 -7.43 -7.39 -12.21
CA TRP A 29 -6.07 -7.72 -11.78
C TRP A 29 -6.00 -9.09 -11.13
N LEU A 30 -4.91 -9.82 -11.40
CA LEU A 30 -4.51 -11.02 -10.67
C LEU A 30 -3.31 -10.66 -9.79
N PHE A 31 -3.52 -10.66 -8.48
CA PHE A 31 -2.48 -10.40 -7.52
C PHE A 31 -2.00 -11.71 -6.90
N TYR A 32 -0.76 -12.11 -7.20
CA TYR A 32 -0.21 -13.39 -6.70
C TYR A 32 0.36 -13.24 -5.31
N THR A 33 -0.07 -14.13 -4.39
CA THR A 33 0.45 -14.26 -3.04
C THR A 33 1.30 -15.53 -2.93
N SER A 34 2.29 -15.55 -2.05
CA SER A 34 3.19 -16.70 -1.85
C SER A 34 2.50 -17.95 -1.33
N GLY A 35 1.28 -17.83 -0.79
CA GLY A 35 0.48 -18.92 -0.25
C GLY A 35 1.17 -19.69 0.90
N THR A 36 0.47 -19.97 1.99
CA THR A 36 0.96 -20.77 3.11
C THR A 36 1.23 -22.23 2.73
N THR A 37 0.67 -22.71 1.62
CA THR A 37 0.77 -24.07 1.09
C THR A 37 1.90 -24.27 0.06
N GLY A 38 2.75 -23.26 -0.15
CA GLY A 38 3.94 -23.34 -1.03
C GLY A 38 3.69 -23.08 -2.52
N LYS A 39 2.45 -23.10 -3.01
CA LYS A 39 2.12 -22.69 -4.40
C LYS A 39 1.52 -21.31 -4.40
N PRO A 40 2.00 -20.38 -5.26
CA PRO A 40 1.41 -19.07 -5.40
C PRO A 40 -0.07 -19.14 -5.78
N LYS A 41 -0.91 -18.33 -5.12
CA LYS A 41 -2.34 -18.20 -5.43
C LYS A 41 -2.61 -16.81 -5.99
N GLY A 42 -3.35 -16.74 -7.09
CA GLY A 42 -3.75 -15.47 -7.71
C GLY A 42 -5.05 -14.95 -7.11
N ALA A 43 -4.99 -13.98 -6.21
CA ALA A 43 -6.17 -13.26 -5.75
C ALA A 43 -6.76 -12.45 -6.91
N THR A 44 -8.04 -12.61 -7.17
CA THR A 44 -8.75 -12.01 -8.32
C THR A 44 -9.43 -10.72 -7.89
N TRP A 45 -8.95 -9.59 -8.40
CA TRP A 45 -9.57 -8.29 -8.13
C TRP A 45 -10.42 -7.84 -9.31
N SER A 46 -11.62 -7.39 -9.00
CA SER A 46 -12.52 -6.76 -9.97
C SER A 46 -12.21 -5.26 -10.11
N HIS A 47 -12.79 -4.62 -11.13
CA HIS A 47 -12.79 -3.17 -11.23
C HIS A 47 -13.42 -2.51 -10.00
N ARG A 48 -14.43 -3.14 -9.38
CA ARG A 48 -15.03 -2.69 -8.12
C ARG A 48 -14.03 -2.72 -6.97
N THR A 49 -13.27 -3.83 -6.82
CA THR A 49 -12.21 -3.95 -5.81
C THR A 49 -11.16 -2.85 -5.94
N ILE A 50 -10.66 -2.61 -7.15
CA ILE A 50 -9.69 -1.53 -7.40
C ILE A 50 -10.28 -0.16 -7.06
N ARG A 51 -11.52 0.10 -7.44
CA ARG A 51 -12.21 1.36 -7.13
C ARG A 51 -12.35 1.55 -5.61
N ALA A 52 -12.74 0.51 -4.87
CA ALA A 52 -12.84 0.57 -3.41
C ALA A 52 -11.48 0.90 -2.77
N VAL A 53 -10.40 0.24 -3.22
CA VAL A 53 -9.03 0.55 -2.77
C VAL A 53 -8.65 2.01 -3.03
N ILE A 54 -8.92 2.53 -4.24
CA ILE A 54 -8.63 3.92 -4.59
C ILE A 54 -9.39 4.87 -3.66
N MET A 55 -10.68 4.65 -3.47
CA MET A 55 -11.52 5.52 -2.64
C MET A 55 -11.11 5.48 -1.17
N ASN A 56 -10.89 4.29 -0.61
CA ASN A 56 -10.44 4.12 0.77
C ASN A 56 -9.05 4.74 0.99
N TYR A 57 -8.13 4.57 0.05
CA TYR A 57 -6.81 5.18 0.15
C TYR A 57 -6.92 6.71 0.21
N LEU A 58 -7.67 7.31 -0.71
CA LEU A 58 -7.81 8.76 -0.78
C LEU A 58 -8.61 9.36 0.39
N ALA A 59 -9.55 8.60 0.95
CA ALA A 59 -10.35 9.02 2.11
C ALA A 59 -9.60 8.86 3.43
N ASP A 60 -8.90 7.74 3.62
CA ASP A 60 -8.45 7.30 4.93
C ASP A 60 -6.94 7.18 5.10
N VAL A 61 -6.18 7.11 4.01
CA VAL A 61 -4.73 6.99 4.09
C VAL A 61 -4.07 8.32 3.80
N HIS A 62 -4.20 8.82 2.58
CA HIS A 62 -3.65 10.10 2.21
C HIS A 62 -4.31 10.67 0.94
N ASN A 63 -4.55 11.98 0.96
CA ASN A 63 -5.08 12.68 -0.20
C ASN A 63 -3.93 13.09 -1.13
N ILE A 64 -3.90 12.52 -2.33
CA ILE A 64 -2.96 12.84 -3.39
C ILE A 64 -3.61 13.84 -4.34
N SER A 65 -2.89 14.90 -4.70
CA SER A 65 -3.39 15.92 -5.63
C SER A 65 -2.78 15.76 -7.03
N ARG A 66 -3.44 16.36 -8.00
CA ARG A 66 -2.95 16.35 -9.38
C ARG A 66 -1.56 16.98 -9.50
N GLY A 67 -0.66 16.28 -10.22
CA GLY A 67 0.70 16.75 -10.49
C GLY A 67 1.68 16.52 -9.35
N GLU A 68 1.26 16.02 -8.19
CA GLU A 68 2.20 15.66 -7.12
C GLU A 68 3.02 14.43 -7.48
N GLY A 69 4.26 14.40 -6.99
CA GLY A 69 5.16 13.26 -7.16
C GLY A 69 4.87 12.16 -6.14
N VAL A 70 4.64 10.94 -6.62
CA VAL A 70 4.51 9.72 -5.81
C VAL A 70 5.67 8.79 -6.15
N LEU A 71 6.59 8.58 -5.19
CA LEU A 71 7.78 7.76 -5.38
C LEU A 71 7.52 6.30 -5.01
N HIS A 72 7.80 5.41 -5.94
CA HIS A 72 7.71 3.96 -5.78
C HIS A 72 9.09 3.38 -5.46
N ALA A 73 9.38 3.22 -4.18
CA ALA A 73 10.64 2.67 -3.66
C ALA A 73 10.58 1.15 -3.39
N ALA A 74 9.45 0.52 -3.64
CA ALA A 74 9.22 -0.92 -3.56
C ALA A 74 8.67 -1.43 -4.91
N PRO A 75 8.76 -2.76 -5.19
CA PRO A 75 8.31 -3.32 -6.46
C PRO A 75 6.84 -3.01 -6.78
N LEU A 76 6.58 -2.59 -8.02
CA LEU A 76 5.21 -2.30 -8.51
C LEU A 76 4.32 -3.56 -8.58
N SER A 77 4.92 -4.76 -8.59
CA SER A 77 4.19 -6.02 -8.51
C SER A 77 3.60 -6.31 -7.13
N HIS A 78 3.83 -5.45 -6.13
CA HIS A 78 3.39 -5.61 -4.74
C HIS A 78 2.70 -4.34 -4.21
N GLY A 79 2.77 -4.07 -2.90
CA GLY A 79 2.08 -2.96 -2.23
C GLY A 79 2.26 -1.59 -2.92
N SER A 80 3.44 -1.31 -3.44
CA SER A 80 3.73 -0.05 -4.13
C SER A 80 2.87 0.14 -5.40
N GLY A 81 2.67 -0.94 -6.18
CA GLY A 81 1.83 -0.87 -7.38
C GLY A 81 0.35 -0.67 -7.07
N ILE A 82 -0.11 -1.13 -5.89
CA ILE A 82 -1.48 -0.87 -5.45
C ILE A 82 -1.68 0.64 -5.22
N VAL A 83 -0.69 1.32 -4.63
CA VAL A 83 -0.73 2.78 -4.40
C VAL A 83 -0.56 3.58 -5.71
N ALA A 84 -0.04 2.97 -6.77
CA ALA A 84 -0.04 3.62 -8.08
C ALA A 84 -1.46 3.91 -8.61
N MET A 85 -2.45 3.10 -8.24
CA MET A 85 -3.84 3.28 -8.70
C MET A 85 -4.47 4.59 -8.21
N PRO A 86 -4.47 4.93 -6.90
CA PRO A 86 -4.94 6.24 -6.44
C PRO A 86 -4.12 7.40 -7.02
N ALA A 87 -2.82 7.26 -7.23
CA ALA A 87 -1.99 8.28 -7.88
C ALA A 87 -2.44 8.54 -9.33
N ILE A 88 -2.65 7.48 -10.12
CA ILE A 88 -3.17 7.58 -11.49
C ILE A 88 -4.57 8.22 -11.49
N ALA A 89 -5.46 7.78 -10.61
CA ALA A 89 -6.82 8.31 -10.52
C ALA A 89 -6.87 9.82 -10.22
N ARG A 90 -5.84 10.35 -9.56
CA ARG A 90 -5.71 11.78 -9.26
C ARG A 90 -4.88 12.56 -10.28
N GLY A 91 -4.28 11.90 -11.28
CA GLY A 91 -3.38 12.52 -12.23
C GLY A 91 -2.07 12.99 -11.59
N ALA A 92 -1.59 12.25 -10.60
CA ALA A 92 -0.29 12.44 -9.98
C ALA A 92 0.82 11.78 -10.83
N GLN A 93 2.06 12.18 -10.60
CA GLN A 93 3.22 11.63 -11.27
C GLN A 93 3.72 10.40 -10.51
N ASN A 94 3.71 9.22 -11.13
CA ASN A 94 4.33 8.04 -10.57
C ASN A 94 5.81 8.01 -10.96
N VAL A 95 6.69 8.11 -9.96
CA VAL A 95 8.15 8.09 -10.10
C VAL A 95 8.67 6.77 -9.57
N ILE A 96 9.40 6.02 -10.37
CA ILE A 96 9.95 4.71 -9.97
C ILE A 96 11.41 4.90 -9.56
N LEU A 97 11.75 4.46 -8.35
CA LEU A 97 13.12 4.50 -7.86
C LEU A 97 14.01 3.59 -8.71
N HIS A 98 15.12 4.12 -9.16
CA HIS A 98 16.10 3.36 -9.94
C HIS A 98 16.85 2.34 -9.07
N GLY A 99 17.21 1.19 -9.66
CA GLY A 99 18.08 0.18 -9.05
C GLY A 99 17.41 -1.17 -8.82
N ALA A 100 18.22 -2.20 -8.60
CA ALA A 100 17.77 -3.56 -8.34
C ALA A 100 17.39 -3.80 -6.86
N SER A 101 17.76 -2.87 -5.97
CA SER A 101 17.48 -2.92 -4.53
C SER A 101 17.19 -1.52 -4.01
N PHE A 102 16.51 -1.46 -2.86
CA PHE A 102 16.22 -0.20 -2.19
C PHE A 102 17.51 0.50 -1.74
N ASP A 103 17.70 1.73 -2.22
CA ASP A 103 18.79 2.64 -1.87
C ASP A 103 18.20 3.91 -1.22
N PRO A 104 18.43 4.16 0.09
CA PRO A 104 17.98 5.37 0.76
C PRO A 104 18.56 6.66 0.16
N GLN A 105 19.80 6.66 -0.29
CA GLN A 105 20.44 7.86 -0.84
C GLN A 105 19.76 8.29 -2.15
N GLU A 106 19.42 7.32 -3.00
CA GLU A 106 18.67 7.59 -4.23
C GLU A 106 17.23 8.06 -3.93
N MET A 107 16.61 7.49 -2.89
CA MET A 107 15.30 7.95 -2.42
C MET A 107 15.36 9.41 -1.95
N PHE A 108 16.34 9.79 -1.12
CA PHE A 108 16.48 11.17 -0.62
C PHE A 108 16.76 12.16 -1.76
N ARG A 109 17.64 11.78 -2.69
CA ARG A 109 17.92 12.58 -3.89
C ARG A 109 16.67 12.80 -4.73
N SER A 110 15.92 11.73 -4.99
CA SER A 110 14.67 11.81 -5.73
C SER A 110 13.65 12.73 -5.05
N ILE A 111 13.53 12.69 -3.71
CA ILE A 111 12.63 13.58 -2.95
C ILE A 111 13.05 15.03 -3.17
N GLU A 112 14.33 15.34 -3.03
CA GLU A 112 14.84 16.70 -3.17
C GLU A 112 14.71 17.24 -4.61
N GLU A 113 15.21 16.50 -5.60
CA GLU A 113 15.29 16.94 -7.00
C GLU A 113 13.90 17.02 -7.66
N LEU A 114 13.04 16.05 -7.41
CA LEU A 114 11.72 15.94 -8.03
C LEU A 114 10.59 16.49 -7.16
N LYS A 115 10.92 17.04 -5.98
CA LYS A 115 9.96 17.56 -5.00
C LYS A 115 8.84 16.55 -4.71
N ILE A 116 9.23 15.31 -4.46
CA ILE A 116 8.31 14.21 -4.15
C ILE A 116 7.48 14.54 -2.90
N GLY A 117 6.16 14.46 -3.04
CA GLY A 117 5.24 14.66 -1.92
C GLY A 117 4.90 13.37 -1.17
N HIS A 118 4.97 12.23 -1.86
CA HIS A 118 4.46 10.97 -1.32
C HIS A 118 5.41 9.82 -1.62
N ILE A 119 5.69 8.98 -0.62
CA ILE A 119 6.29 7.66 -0.83
C ILE A 119 5.17 6.63 -0.79
N ALA A 120 4.96 5.96 -1.92
CA ALA A 120 3.87 5.03 -2.15
C ALA A 120 3.82 3.89 -1.13
N PHE A 121 4.97 3.30 -0.84
CA PHE A 121 5.07 2.20 0.11
C PHE A 121 6.52 1.96 0.53
N LEU A 122 6.73 1.79 1.85
CA LEU A 122 7.95 1.24 2.43
C LEU A 122 7.62 0.07 3.34
N ALA A 123 8.42 -0.99 3.27
CA ALA A 123 8.43 -2.00 4.31
C ALA A 123 9.11 -1.46 5.58
N PRO A 124 8.80 -1.96 6.78
CA PRO A 124 9.46 -1.54 8.02
C PRO A 124 10.98 -1.57 7.97
N THR A 125 11.56 -2.58 7.33
CA THR A 125 13.03 -2.69 7.15
C THR A 125 13.62 -1.57 6.29
N GLN A 126 12.87 -1.09 5.30
CA GLN A 126 13.27 0.04 4.46
C GLN A 126 13.19 1.36 5.25
N ILE A 127 12.19 1.53 6.11
CA ILE A 127 12.10 2.70 7.01
C ILE A 127 13.29 2.72 7.96
N VAL A 128 13.62 1.61 8.60
CA VAL A 128 14.78 1.50 9.51
C VAL A 128 16.05 1.87 8.78
N LYS A 129 16.31 1.27 7.62
CA LYS A 129 17.50 1.55 6.80
C LYS A 129 17.57 3.03 6.41
N ALA A 130 16.47 3.61 5.92
CA ALA A 130 16.43 5.02 5.55
C ALA A 130 16.67 5.95 6.75
N THR A 131 16.13 5.60 7.91
CA THR A 131 16.33 6.37 9.15
C THR A 131 17.78 6.35 9.61
N GLU A 132 18.43 5.19 9.54
CA GLU A 132 19.82 5.01 9.97
C GLU A 132 20.83 5.67 9.01
N GLU A 133 20.52 5.70 7.73
CA GLU A 133 21.41 6.28 6.71
C GLU A 133 21.18 7.78 6.44
N PHE A 134 20.12 8.37 7.02
CA PHE A 134 19.86 9.79 6.86
C PHE A 134 20.82 10.64 7.67
N VAL A 135 21.49 11.56 6.99
CA VAL A 135 22.37 12.57 7.64
C VAL A 135 21.60 13.92 7.67
N PRO A 136 21.33 14.49 8.85
CA PRO A 136 20.63 15.76 8.94
C PRO A 136 21.31 16.87 8.11
N GLY A 137 20.52 17.55 7.28
CA GLY A 137 21.00 18.63 6.42
C GLY A 137 21.62 18.19 5.09
N SER A 138 21.70 16.89 4.81
CA SER A 138 22.23 16.39 3.52
C SER A 138 21.26 16.54 2.37
N TYR A 139 19.96 16.53 2.65
CA TYR A 139 18.88 16.59 1.66
C TYR A 139 17.73 17.44 2.15
N ASP A 140 17.07 18.15 1.23
CA ASP A 140 15.82 18.85 1.47
C ASP A 140 14.62 17.91 1.31
N LEU A 141 14.07 17.45 2.43
CA LEU A 141 12.88 16.60 2.47
C LEU A 141 11.58 17.39 2.71
N SER A 142 11.59 18.72 2.63
CA SER A 142 10.46 19.59 2.99
C SER A 142 9.22 19.41 2.11
N SER A 143 9.39 18.85 0.91
CA SER A 143 8.28 18.50 0.02
C SER A 143 7.50 17.26 0.47
N LEU A 144 8.11 16.39 1.31
CA LEU A 144 7.53 15.12 1.72
C LEU A 144 6.35 15.32 2.67
N ARG A 145 5.20 14.76 2.32
CA ARG A 145 3.96 14.87 3.08
C ARG A 145 3.43 13.54 3.57
N SER A 146 3.78 12.44 2.90
CA SER A 146 3.42 11.10 3.38
C SER A 146 4.41 10.02 3.04
N ILE A 147 4.54 9.09 3.96
CA ILE A 147 5.19 7.79 3.79
C ILE A 147 4.16 6.73 4.17
N CYS A 148 3.66 5.99 3.19
CA CYS A 148 2.79 4.85 3.45
C CYS A 148 3.65 3.63 3.78
N TYR A 149 3.31 2.91 4.85
CA TYR A 149 4.04 1.71 5.25
C TYR A 149 3.13 0.60 5.75
N GLY A 150 3.62 -0.63 5.69
CA GLY A 150 2.87 -1.81 6.12
C GLY A 150 3.54 -3.12 5.70
N GLY A 151 2.75 -4.17 5.57
CA GLY A 151 3.21 -5.50 5.16
C GLY A 151 3.89 -6.30 6.27
N ALA A 152 4.33 -5.66 7.36
CA ALA A 152 4.86 -6.27 8.56
C ALA A 152 4.74 -5.29 9.74
N PRO A 153 4.81 -5.78 11.01
CA PRO A 153 4.92 -4.91 12.18
C PRO A 153 6.22 -4.11 12.18
N ILE A 154 6.16 -2.88 12.69
CA ILE A 154 7.34 -2.07 13.00
C ILE A 154 7.48 -1.92 14.51
N TYR A 155 8.70 -2.02 15.05
CA TYR A 155 8.94 -1.72 16.46
C TYR A 155 8.72 -0.24 16.74
N ILE A 156 8.03 0.07 17.83
CA ILE A 156 7.67 1.45 18.22
C ILE A 156 8.91 2.35 18.30
N GLU A 157 10.03 1.83 18.78
CA GLU A 157 11.28 2.57 18.88
C GLU A 157 11.81 3.02 17.50
N HIS A 158 11.76 2.13 16.50
CA HIS A 158 12.16 2.47 15.13
C HIS A 158 11.22 3.52 14.52
N LEU A 159 9.92 3.38 14.76
CA LEU A 159 8.94 4.35 14.29
C LEU A 159 9.13 5.73 14.92
N ARG A 160 9.46 5.80 16.23
CA ARG A 160 9.78 7.06 16.90
C ARG A 160 11.04 7.72 16.32
N LYS A 161 12.08 6.95 16.07
CA LYS A 161 13.30 7.46 15.42
C LYS A 161 12.99 7.98 14.01
N ALA A 162 12.24 7.22 13.22
CA ALA A 162 11.82 7.63 11.89
C ALA A 162 10.97 8.92 11.94
N HIS A 163 10.06 9.03 12.89
CA HIS A 163 9.26 10.25 13.08
C HIS A 163 10.13 11.47 13.41
N THR A 164 11.22 11.29 14.17
CA THR A 164 12.18 12.37 14.43
C THR A 164 12.91 12.83 13.17
N VAL A 165 13.21 11.90 12.25
CA VAL A 165 13.92 12.19 10.99
C VAL A 165 13.00 12.80 9.94
N PHE A 166 11.85 12.16 9.69
CA PHE A 166 10.96 12.49 8.56
C PHE A 166 9.78 13.38 8.94
N GLY A 167 9.54 13.59 10.25
CA GLY A 167 8.39 14.35 10.72
C GLY A 167 7.07 13.56 10.71
N PRO A 168 5.92 14.26 10.77
CA PRO A 168 4.58 13.70 10.93
C PRO A 168 3.98 13.18 9.61
N VAL A 169 4.72 12.34 8.88
CA VAL A 169 4.38 11.92 7.51
C VAL A 169 3.94 10.45 7.37
N PHE A 170 3.92 9.70 8.47
CA PHE A 170 3.67 8.26 8.41
C PHE A 170 2.19 7.90 8.36
N SER A 171 1.82 7.04 7.43
CA SER A 171 0.51 6.38 7.35
C SER A 171 0.72 4.88 7.33
N GLN A 172 0.22 4.18 8.35
CA GLN A 172 0.27 2.73 8.41
C GLN A 172 -0.95 2.15 7.70
N ILE A 173 -0.74 1.06 6.96
CA ILE A 173 -1.80 0.28 6.33
C ILE A 173 -1.70 -1.20 6.68
N TYR A 174 -2.84 -1.86 6.78
CA TYR A 174 -2.96 -3.29 6.91
C TYR A 174 -3.94 -3.84 5.88
N GLY A 175 -3.57 -4.94 5.26
CA GLY A 175 -4.35 -5.68 4.30
C GLY A 175 -3.58 -6.89 3.80
N GLN A 176 -4.19 -7.64 2.91
CA GLN A 176 -3.65 -8.87 2.32
C GLN A 176 -3.88 -8.84 0.81
N GLY A 177 -3.38 -9.82 0.07
CA GLY A 177 -3.71 -9.96 -1.36
C GLY A 177 -5.20 -10.19 -1.60
N GLU A 178 -5.87 -10.80 -0.63
CA GLU A 178 -7.29 -11.10 -0.62
C GLU A 178 -8.19 -9.89 -0.30
N ALA A 179 -7.63 -8.90 0.41
CA ALA A 179 -8.26 -7.61 0.70
C ALA A 179 -7.16 -6.54 0.77
N PRO A 180 -6.84 -5.90 -0.39
CA PRO A 180 -5.62 -5.13 -0.54
C PRO A 180 -5.59 -3.86 0.30
N ILE A 181 -4.52 -3.70 1.04
CA ILE A 181 -4.00 -2.56 1.80
C ILE A 181 -4.99 -1.75 2.66
N THR A 182 -6.28 -1.85 2.47
CA THR A 182 -7.26 -0.93 3.07
C THR A 182 -8.25 -1.62 4.01
N ILE A 183 -7.86 -2.67 4.76
CA ILE A 183 -8.68 -3.21 5.84
C ILE A 183 -8.65 -2.27 7.03
N THR A 184 -7.45 -2.01 7.57
CA THR A 184 -7.24 -1.04 8.67
C THR A 184 -6.01 -0.17 8.43
N GLY A 185 -5.80 0.81 9.30
CA GLY A 185 -4.57 1.58 9.34
C GLY A 185 -4.59 2.74 10.33
N LEU A 186 -3.43 3.36 10.51
CA LEU A 186 -3.24 4.57 11.30
C LEU A 186 -2.93 5.75 10.38
N ARG A 187 -3.56 6.89 10.63
CA ARG A 187 -3.32 8.15 9.94
C ARG A 187 -2.12 8.89 10.53
N PRO A 188 -1.53 9.86 9.83
CA PRO A 188 -0.43 10.66 10.37
C PRO A 188 -0.75 11.32 11.71
N GLU A 189 -1.96 11.86 11.86
CA GLU A 189 -2.40 12.54 13.07
C GLU A 189 -2.49 11.58 14.27
N GLU A 190 -2.85 10.32 14.02
CA GLU A 190 -2.88 9.28 15.05
C GLU A 190 -1.47 8.88 15.47
N HIS A 191 -0.52 8.79 14.52
CA HIS A 191 0.89 8.56 14.83
C HIS A 191 1.45 9.66 15.73
N VAL A 192 1.25 10.94 15.37
CA VAL A 192 1.68 12.08 16.18
C VAL A 192 1.11 11.97 17.60
N ARG A 193 -0.21 11.85 17.70
CA ARG A 193 -0.91 11.77 18.99
C ARG A 193 -0.40 10.63 19.87
N PHE A 194 -0.21 9.43 19.30
CA PHE A 194 0.23 8.27 20.06
C PHE A 194 1.73 8.30 20.39
N ILE A 195 2.56 8.89 19.54
CA ILE A 195 3.98 9.09 19.85
C ILE A 195 4.14 10.09 20.99
N GLU A 196 3.46 11.24 20.94
CA GLU A 196 3.53 12.30 21.95
C GLU A 196 2.98 11.87 23.31
N SER A 197 1.87 11.11 23.32
CA SER A 197 1.28 10.59 24.55
C SER A 197 1.96 9.34 25.11
N GLY A 198 2.86 8.71 24.35
CA GLY A 198 3.45 7.42 24.71
C GLY A 198 2.45 6.25 24.60
N ASP A 199 1.35 6.42 23.87
CA ASP A 199 0.31 5.40 23.72
C ASP A 199 0.79 4.21 22.88
N PRO A 200 0.70 2.96 23.39
CA PRO A 200 1.15 1.77 22.66
C PRO A 200 0.37 1.50 21.38
N ARG A 201 -0.80 2.11 21.16
CA ARG A 201 -1.56 2.00 19.94
C ARG A 201 -0.82 2.47 18.69
N VAL A 202 0.25 3.23 18.84
CA VAL A 202 1.15 3.58 17.72
C VAL A 202 1.72 2.35 17.02
N GLY A 203 1.82 1.21 17.70
CA GLY A 203 2.27 -0.07 17.13
C GLY A 203 1.13 -0.97 16.64
N SER A 204 -0.12 -0.51 16.66
CA SER A 204 -1.27 -1.30 16.21
C SER A 204 -1.44 -1.25 14.69
N ALA A 205 -2.27 -2.15 14.14
CA ALA A 205 -2.72 -2.08 12.75
C ALA A 205 -3.77 -0.99 12.50
N GLY A 206 -4.10 -0.20 13.52
CA GLY A 206 -5.01 0.94 13.43
C GLY A 206 -6.50 0.58 13.45
N SER A 207 -7.29 1.48 12.89
CA SER A 207 -8.75 1.39 12.83
C SER A 207 -9.22 0.95 11.46
N ILE A 208 -10.43 0.36 11.41
CA ILE A 208 -11.08 -0.03 10.16
C ILE A 208 -11.29 1.18 9.23
N ARG A 209 -11.22 0.95 7.94
CA ARG A 209 -11.44 1.97 6.91
C ARG A 209 -12.94 2.26 6.71
N THR A 210 -13.21 3.43 6.14
CA THR A 210 -14.59 3.98 6.00
C THR A 210 -15.53 3.05 5.24
N ASP A 211 -15.06 2.37 4.20
CA ASP A 211 -15.86 1.48 3.33
C ASP A 211 -15.66 -0.01 3.67
N GLY A 212 -15.42 -0.34 4.92
CA GLY A 212 -15.18 -1.71 5.33
C GLY A 212 -15.91 -2.11 6.61
N GLU A 213 -16.10 -3.40 6.76
CA GLU A 213 -16.51 -4.01 8.02
C GLU A 213 -15.44 -5.00 8.47
N MET A 214 -15.15 -5.01 9.75
CA MET A 214 -14.18 -5.93 10.34
C MET A 214 -14.68 -6.42 11.70
N ARG A 215 -14.41 -7.68 12.00
CA ARG A 215 -14.60 -8.26 13.33
C ARG A 215 -13.39 -9.09 13.70
N ILE A 216 -13.20 -9.27 15.00
CA ILE A 216 -12.30 -10.29 15.55
C ILE A 216 -13.18 -11.44 16.03
N VAL A 217 -12.96 -12.64 15.52
CA VAL A 217 -13.78 -13.79 15.86
C VAL A 217 -12.98 -14.86 16.58
N GLY A 218 -13.62 -15.48 17.57
CA GLY A 218 -13.07 -16.62 18.31
C GLY A 218 -13.23 -17.94 17.54
N PRO A 219 -12.81 -19.06 18.16
CA PRO A 219 -12.88 -20.41 17.54
C PRO A 219 -14.30 -20.89 17.23
N ASP A 220 -15.33 -20.23 17.78
CA ASP A 220 -16.74 -20.55 17.58
C ASP A 220 -17.42 -19.62 16.56
N ASP A 221 -16.62 -18.88 15.77
CA ASP A 221 -17.03 -17.88 14.78
C ASP A 221 -17.86 -16.73 15.36
N LYS A 222 -17.85 -16.56 16.68
CA LYS A 222 -18.49 -15.43 17.34
C LYS A 222 -17.49 -14.31 17.61
N GLU A 223 -18.01 -13.08 17.68
CA GLU A 223 -17.19 -11.93 18.01
C GLU A 223 -16.46 -12.11 19.33
N ALA A 224 -15.13 -11.97 19.31
CA ALA A 224 -14.30 -12.09 20.49
C ALA A 224 -14.49 -10.85 21.39
N PRO A 225 -14.50 -11.01 22.73
CA PRO A 225 -14.50 -9.88 23.64
C PRO A 225 -13.30 -8.96 23.42
N THR A 226 -13.48 -7.66 23.69
CA THR A 226 -12.39 -6.69 23.58
C THR A 226 -11.19 -7.08 24.46
N GLY A 227 -10.01 -7.13 23.85
CA GLY A 227 -8.77 -7.53 24.50
C GLY A 227 -8.41 -9.01 24.34
N GLU A 228 -9.30 -9.82 23.78
CA GLU A 228 -9.02 -11.22 23.45
C GLU A 228 -8.46 -11.37 22.03
N THR A 229 -7.63 -12.39 21.84
CA THR A 229 -7.05 -12.73 20.53
C THR A 229 -8.04 -13.56 19.72
N GLY A 230 -8.18 -13.24 18.43
CA GLY A 230 -9.03 -13.99 17.51
C GLY A 230 -8.59 -13.78 16.05
N GLU A 231 -9.36 -14.34 15.13
CA GLU A 231 -9.15 -14.20 13.70
C GLU A 231 -9.77 -12.89 13.19
N VAL A 232 -9.03 -12.20 12.31
CA VAL A 232 -9.52 -10.98 11.65
C VAL A 232 -10.38 -11.40 10.45
N VAL A 233 -11.67 -11.11 10.51
CA VAL A 233 -12.58 -11.26 9.37
C VAL A 233 -12.99 -9.90 8.85
N ALA A 234 -12.94 -9.73 7.52
CA ALA A 234 -13.26 -8.47 6.86
C ALA A 234 -14.30 -8.67 5.75
N ARG A 235 -15.15 -7.65 5.56
CA ARG A 235 -16.14 -7.59 4.50
C ARG A 235 -16.17 -6.19 3.86
N GLY A 236 -16.41 -6.14 2.57
CA GLY A 236 -16.52 -4.90 1.78
C GLY A 236 -16.13 -5.10 0.33
N ASP A 237 -16.28 -4.08 -0.49
CA ASP A 237 -15.94 -4.11 -1.91
C ASP A 237 -14.42 -4.28 -2.16
N VAL A 238 -13.60 -4.07 -1.14
CA VAL A 238 -12.15 -4.30 -1.16
C VAL A 238 -11.79 -5.79 -1.21
N VAL A 239 -12.69 -6.71 -0.81
CA VAL A 239 -12.43 -8.14 -0.78
C VAL A 239 -12.41 -8.70 -2.21
N MET A 240 -11.44 -9.59 -2.49
CA MET A 240 -11.29 -10.26 -3.78
C MET A 240 -12.54 -11.06 -4.18
N LEU A 241 -12.66 -11.39 -5.47
CA LEU A 241 -13.70 -12.31 -5.96
C LEU A 241 -13.42 -13.77 -5.61
N GLY A 242 -12.17 -14.11 -5.30
CA GLY A 242 -11.69 -15.46 -5.03
C GLY A 242 -10.32 -15.69 -5.65
N TYR A 243 -9.79 -16.90 -5.51
CA TYR A 243 -8.53 -17.28 -6.14
C TYR A 243 -8.72 -17.79 -7.58
N TRP A 244 -7.89 -17.29 -8.48
CA TRP A 244 -7.92 -17.66 -9.90
C TRP A 244 -7.80 -19.16 -10.12
N HIS A 245 -8.79 -19.76 -10.77
CA HIS A 245 -8.88 -21.20 -11.00
C HIS A 245 -8.68 -22.09 -9.76
N ASN A 246 -9.03 -21.59 -8.57
CA ASN A 246 -8.90 -22.34 -7.33
C ASN A 246 -10.15 -22.16 -6.43
N PRO A 247 -11.28 -22.77 -6.77
CA PRO A 247 -12.52 -22.64 -6.00
C PRO A 247 -12.41 -23.27 -4.61
N GLU A 248 -11.62 -24.32 -4.46
CA GLU A 248 -11.42 -25.01 -3.16
C GLU A 248 -10.75 -24.09 -2.13
N ALA A 249 -9.73 -23.30 -2.55
CA ALA A 249 -9.08 -22.35 -1.66
C ALA A 249 -9.90 -21.05 -1.47
N THR A 250 -10.93 -20.84 -2.30
CA THR A 250 -11.82 -19.67 -2.22
C THR A 250 -12.95 -19.89 -1.21
N ALA A 251 -13.38 -21.13 -1.02
CA ALA A 251 -14.43 -21.53 -0.07
C ALA A 251 -13.94 -21.49 1.37
#